data_b9f5c6f094203aba49e395731e1362a3
#
_entry.id   b9f5c6f094203aba49e395731e1362a3
#
_cell.length_a   1.000
_cell.length_b   1.000
_cell.length_c   1.000
_cell.angle_alpha   90.00
_cell.angle_beta   90.00
_cell.angle_gamma   90.00
#
_symmetry.space_group_name_H-M   'P 1'
#
loop_
_entity.id
_entity.type
_entity.pdbx_description
1 polymer ?
#
loop_
_entity_poly.entity_id
_entity_poly.type
_entity_poly.pdbx_seq_one_letter_code
_entity_poly.pdbx_strand_id
1 'polypeptide(L)'
;GVGEMRSISDEGGSLLIGAAVTTYEVLHDAAVNASVPLLSQTAGLVADPAIRHRGTFGGSCTHADPAGDLPTVARALDAEFVIAGPGGRRTVAAADFFVDYFTTAVGPDEVLVAVRVPKLDGWGSHYEKFHRTAQAWAIVGVAAAVKVDGGTISGARVALTNMGPSP
;
A
#
# COMPACT_ATOMS: atom_id res chain seq x y z
N GLY A 1 19.00 -11.36 8.50
CA GLY A 1 17.81 -10.70 7.97
C GLY A 1 16.61 -10.99 8.85
N VAL A 2 15.72 -10.06 8.97
CA VAL A 2 14.53 -10.21 9.81
C VAL A 2 13.46 -10.94 8.98
N GLY A 3 13.24 -12.23 9.28
CA GLY A 3 12.34 -13.09 8.50
C GLY A 3 10.91 -12.57 8.42
N GLU A 4 10.39 -12.01 9.52
CA GLU A 4 9.04 -11.43 9.57
C GLU A 4 8.81 -10.29 8.57
N MET A 5 9.86 -9.53 8.25
CA MET A 5 9.74 -8.45 7.26
C MET A 5 9.67 -8.96 5.80
N ARG A 6 9.85 -10.26 5.57
CA ARG A 6 9.87 -10.87 4.23
C ARG A 6 8.74 -11.89 4.01
N SER A 7 7.72 -11.84 4.84
CA SER A 7 6.59 -12.76 4.75
C SER A 7 5.27 -12.04 4.54
N ILE A 8 4.35 -12.72 3.90
CA ILE A 8 2.93 -12.34 3.85
C ILE A 8 2.18 -13.38 4.66
N SER A 9 1.37 -12.94 5.60
CA SER A 9 0.57 -13.83 6.45
C SER A 9 -0.89 -13.39 6.52
N ASP A 10 -1.77 -14.36 6.60
CA ASP A 10 -3.20 -14.15 6.73
C ASP A 10 -3.57 -14.03 8.22
N GLU A 11 -4.18 -12.91 8.60
CA GLU A 11 -4.69 -12.64 9.95
C GLU A 11 -6.23 -12.68 10.00
N GLY A 12 -6.87 -13.45 9.12
CA GLY A 12 -8.32 -13.55 9.02
C GLY A 12 -8.94 -12.41 8.22
N GLY A 13 -9.21 -11.26 8.85
CA GLY A 13 -9.81 -10.09 8.18
C GLY A 13 -8.82 -9.21 7.41
N SER A 14 -7.52 -9.48 7.52
CA SER A 14 -6.45 -8.70 6.90
C SER A 14 -5.28 -9.59 6.47
N LEU A 15 -4.42 -9.04 5.62
CA LEU A 15 -3.10 -9.59 5.33
C LEU A 15 -2.04 -8.74 6.04
N LEU A 16 -1.10 -9.37 6.73
CA LEU A 16 0.09 -8.72 7.26
C LEU A 16 1.23 -8.93 6.26
N ILE A 17 1.66 -7.85 5.63
CA ILE A 17 2.70 -7.82 4.59
C ILE A 17 3.96 -7.23 5.19
N GLY A 18 5.02 -8.02 5.31
CA GLY A 18 6.30 -7.57 5.82
C GLY A 18 6.89 -6.42 4.98
N ALA A 19 7.51 -5.44 5.62
CA ALA A 19 7.97 -4.22 4.96
C ALA A 19 9.06 -4.46 3.88
N ALA A 20 9.77 -5.58 3.95
CA ALA A 20 10.79 -5.99 2.98
C ALA A 20 10.26 -6.96 1.91
N VAL A 21 8.95 -7.22 1.87
CA VAL A 21 8.32 -7.95 0.76
C VAL A 21 8.40 -7.07 -0.48
N THR A 22 8.96 -7.62 -1.56
CA THR A 22 9.16 -6.87 -2.80
C THR A 22 7.84 -6.60 -3.52
N THR A 23 7.82 -5.56 -4.32
CA THR A 23 6.68 -5.25 -5.19
C THR A 23 6.38 -6.42 -6.14
N TYR A 24 7.41 -7.15 -6.56
CA TYR A 24 7.27 -8.36 -7.37
C TYR A 24 6.53 -9.47 -6.61
N GLU A 25 6.91 -9.72 -5.34
CA GLU A 25 6.24 -10.70 -4.50
C GLU A 25 4.77 -10.32 -4.24
N VAL A 26 4.51 -9.05 -3.92
CA VAL A 26 3.13 -8.53 -3.76
C VAL A 26 2.27 -8.77 -5.00
N LEU A 27 2.82 -8.51 -6.19
CA LEU A 27 2.12 -8.72 -7.47
C LEU A 27 1.74 -10.19 -7.70
N HIS A 28 2.60 -11.14 -7.29
CA HIS A 28 2.44 -12.55 -7.62
C HIS A 28 1.91 -13.41 -6.46
N ASP A 29 1.76 -12.84 -5.26
CA ASP A 29 1.25 -13.58 -4.10
C ASP A 29 -0.23 -13.93 -4.27
N ALA A 30 -0.56 -15.20 -4.06
CA ALA A 30 -1.91 -15.72 -4.27
C ALA A 30 -2.93 -15.13 -3.27
N ALA A 31 -2.53 -14.90 -2.02
CA ALA A 31 -3.41 -14.34 -0.99
C ALA A 31 -3.70 -12.85 -1.28
N VAL A 32 -2.69 -12.08 -1.72
CA VAL A 32 -2.86 -10.69 -2.12
C VAL A 32 -3.79 -10.59 -3.33
N ASN A 33 -3.56 -11.41 -4.35
CA ASN A 33 -4.40 -11.43 -5.56
C ASN A 33 -5.87 -11.80 -5.26
N ALA A 34 -6.10 -12.73 -4.34
CA ALA A 34 -7.45 -13.16 -3.99
C ALA A 34 -8.18 -12.18 -3.07
N SER A 35 -7.49 -11.57 -2.09
CA SER A 35 -8.13 -10.84 -1.00
C SER A 35 -7.99 -9.31 -1.12
N VAL A 36 -6.95 -8.83 -1.81
CA VAL A 36 -6.65 -7.39 -1.96
C VAL A 36 -6.22 -7.07 -3.40
N PRO A 37 -7.07 -7.36 -4.40
CA PRO A 37 -6.71 -7.23 -5.82
C PRO A 37 -6.27 -5.82 -6.22
N LEU A 38 -6.74 -4.78 -5.53
CA LEU A 38 -6.30 -3.40 -5.74
C LEU A 38 -4.78 -3.25 -5.55
N LEU A 39 -4.22 -3.91 -4.52
CA LEU A 39 -2.79 -3.82 -4.22
C LEU A 39 -1.94 -4.55 -5.28
N SER A 40 -2.33 -5.78 -5.67
CA SER A 40 -1.59 -6.53 -6.70
C SER A 40 -1.68 -5.87 -8.08
N GLN A 41 -2.85 -5.38 -8.47
CA GLN A 41 -3.04 -4.63 -9.71
C GLN A 41 -2.11 -3.41 -9.77
N THR A 42 -2.08 -2.63 -8.70
CA THR A 42 -1.24 -1.43 -8.62
C THR A 42 0.25 -1.78 -8.62
N ALA A 43 0.64 -2.85 -7.92
CA ALA A 43 2.03 -3.32 -7.94
C ALA A 43 2.53 -3.63 -9.36
N GLY A 44 1.64 -4.11 -10.23
CA GLY A 44 1.94 -4.36 -11.66
C GLY A 44 2.24 -3.09 -12.47
N LEU A 45 1.75 -1.92 -12.04
CA LEU A 45 1.92 -0.63 -12.68
C LEU A 45 3.14 0.15 -12.18
N VAL A 46 3.81 -0.34 -11.14
CA VAL A 46 5.02 0.30 -10.60
C VAL A 46 6.21 0.03 -11.52
N ALA A 47 6.77 1.09 -12.09
CA ALA A 47 8.02 1.08 -12.85
C ALA A 47 8.17 -0.13 -13.81
N ASP A 48 9.28 -0.87 -13.71
CA ASP A 48 9.59 -2.04 -14.53
C ASP A 48 9.90 -3.29 -13.66
N PRO A 49 10.07 -4.47 -14.28
CA PRO A 49 10.40 -5.69 -13.55
C PRO A 49 11.67 -5.59 -12.70
N ALA A 50 12.73 -4.91 -13.19
CA ALA A 50 13.98 -4.77 -12.44
C ALA A 50 13.79 -3.99 -11.15
N ILE A 51 13.01 -2.92 -11.21
CA ILE A 51 12.63 -2.11 -10.04
C ILE A 51 11.73 -2.91 -9.08
N ARG A 52 10.71 -3.60 -9.61
CA ARG A 52 9.80 -4.40 -8.77
C ARG A 52 10.49 -5.53 -8.00
N HIS A 53 11.54 -6.13 -8.54
CA HIS A 53 12.34 -7.16 -7.85
C HIS A 53 13.21 -6.60 -6.70
N ARG A 54 13.40 -5.30 -6.62
CA ARG A 54 14.22 -4.65 -5.59
C ARG A 54 13.42 -3.74 -4.67
N GLY A 55 12.50 -2.95 -5.22
CA GLY A 55 11.59 -2.11 -4.45
C GLY A 55 10.64 -2.95 -3.61
N THR A 56 10.32 -2.47 -2.40
CA THR A 56 9.42 -3.16 -1.48
C THR A 56 8.18 -2.32 -1.19
N PHE A 57 7.10 -2.99 -0.78
CA PHE A 57 5.86 -2.31 -0.39
C PHE A 57 6.11 -1.34 0.76
N GLY A 58 6.75 -1.81 1.83
CA GLY A 58 7.07 -0.97 2.97
C GLY A 58 8.06 0.15 2.63
N GLY A 59 9.05 -0.12 1.77
CA GLY A 59 9.99 0.89 1.28
C GLY A 59 9.31 2.02 0.51
N SER A 60 8.35 1.69 -0.37
CA SER A 60 7.56 2.68 -1.08
C SER A 60 6.73 3.55 -0.13
N CYS A 61 6.10 2.93 0.90
CA CYS A 61 5.33 3.67 1.89
C CYS A 61 6.22 4.57 2.77
N THR A 62 7.39 4.09 3.22
CA THR A 62 8.29 4.91 4.04
C THR A 62 9.00 6.01 3.26
N HIS A 63 9.18 5.84 1.95
CA HIS A 63 9.68 6.89 1.07
C HIS A 63 8.69 8.08 0.99
N ALA A 64 7.40 7.80 1.08
CA ALA A 64 6.30 8.78 1.13
C ALA A 64 6.36 9.82 0.00
N ASP A 65 6.72 9.38 -1.22
CA ASP A 65 6.61 10.21 -2.40
C ASP A 65 5.12 10.38 -2.75
N PRO A 66 4.61 11.61 -2.84
CA PRO A 66 3.20 11.85 -3.20
C PRO A 66 2.80 11.26 -4.55
N ALA A 67 3.75 11.12 -5.49
CA ALA A 67 3.52 10.46 -6.78
C ALA A 67 3.60 8.92 -6.70
N GLY A 68 3.77 8.35 -5.51
CA GLY A 68 3.86 6.91 -5.27
C GLY A 68 2.52 6.21 -5.41
N ASP A 69 2.45 5.18 -6.24
CA ASP A 69 1.23 4.40 -6.46
C ASP A 69 0.83 3.59 -5.22
N LEU A 70 1.79 2.90 -4.59
CA LEU A 70 1.55 2.01 -3.45
C LEU A 70 1.15 2.73 -2.14
N PRO A 71 1.71 3.90 -1.78
CA PRO A 71 1.23 4.72 -0.67
C PRO A 71 -0.26 5.08 -0.82
N THR A 72 -0.67 5.48 -2.02
CA THR A 72 -2.06 5.83 -2.32
C THR A 72 -3.00 4.63 -2.13
N VAL A 73 -2.58 3.44 -2.56
CA VAL A 73 -3.36 2.22 -2.33
C VAL A 73 -3.44 1.87 -0.85
N ALA A 74 -2.34 1.98 -0.11
CA ALA A 74 -2.33 1.75 1.35
C ALA A 74 -3.32 2.69 2.05
N ARG A 75 -3.38 3.95 1.62
CA ARG A 75 -4.34 4.95 2.12
C ARG A 75 -5.80 4.59 1.79
N ALA A 76 -6.08 4.22 0.53
CA ALA A 76 -7.42 3.81 0.10
C ALA A 76 -7.92 2.54 0.80
N LEU A 77 -7.00 1.67 1.20
CA LEU A 77 -7.32 0.42 1.89
C LEU A 77 -7.48 0.59 3.41
N ASP A 78 -7.29 1.80 3.96
CA ASP A 78 -7.22 2.03 5.41
C ASP A 78 -6.20 1.10 6.09
N ALA A 79 -5.01 0.96 5.47
CA ALA A 79 -3.96 0.11 5.99
C ALA A 79 -3.43 0.60 7.34
N GLU A 80 -2.81 -0.31 8.09
CA GLU A 80 -2.13 -0.01 9.35
C GLU A 80 -0.64 -0.33 9.22
N PHE A 81 0.20 0.57 9.71
CA PHE A 81 1.65 0.45 9.65
C PHE A 81 2.21 0.02 11.00
N VAL A 82 2.85 -1.15 11.04
CA VAL A 82 3.48 -1.69 12.25
C VAL A 82 4.93 -1.20 12.31
N ILE A 83 5.21 -0.36 13.27
CA ILE A 83 6.52 0.28 13.47
C ILE A 83 7.17 -0.29 14.72
N ALA A 84 8.45 -0.57 14.67
CA ALA A 84 9.26 -1.01 15.81
C ALA A 84 10.38 -0.01 16.12
N GLY A 85 10.63 0.19 17.41
CA GLY A 85 11.70 1.05 17.91
C GLY A 85 12.13 0.64 19.32
N PRO A 86 12.98 1.44 19.98
CA PRO A 86 13.49 1.14 21.33
C PRO A 86 12.38 0.95 22.38
N GLY A 87 11.24 1.61 22.21
CA GLY A 87 10.07 1.51 23.08
C GLY A 87 9.15 0.31 22.80
N GLY A 88 9.51 -0.56 21.85
CA GLY A 88 8.66 -1.68 21.40
C GLY A 88 7.98 -1.44 20.07
N ARG A 89 6.80 -2.02 19.88
CA ARG A 89 6.01 -1.89 18.64
C ARG A 89 4.80 -1.00 18.85
N ARG A 90 4.48 -0.26 17.81
CA ARG A 90 3.24 0.52 17.71
C ARG A 90 2.63 0.40 16.33
N THR A 91 1.34 0.65 16.23
CA THR A 91 0.61 0.65 14.96
C THR A 91 0.10 2.06 14.68
N VAL A 92 0.23 2.49 13.43
CA VAL A 92 -0.23 3.80 12.94
C VAL A 92 -1.16 3.57 11.76
N ALA A 93 -2.34 4.18 11.79
CA ALA A 93 -3.29 4.13 10.68
C ALA A 93 -2.73 4.88 9.46
N ALA A 94 -3.12 4.47 8.25
CA ALA A 94 -2.68 5.13 7.02
C ALA A 94 -3.09 6.62 6.97
N ALA A 95 -4.15 7.00 7.67
CA ALA A 95 -4.58 8.39 7.81
C ALA A 95 -3.55 9.28 8.51
N ASP A 96 -2.76 8.71 9.42
CA ASP A 96 -1.82 9.42 10.28
C ASP A 96 -0.36 9.09 9.93
N PHE A 97 -0.14 8.15 9.01
CA PHE A 97 1.20 7.68 8.66
C PHE A 97 1.95 8.63 7.73
N PHE A 98 1.26 9.15 6.71
CA PHE A 98 1.83 10.09 5.73
C PHE A 98 1.65 11.52 6.24
N VAL A 99 2.72 12.15 6.69
CA VAL A 99 2.67 13.45 7.40
C VAL A 99 2.84 14.62 6.45
N ASP A 100 3.80 14.52 5.52
CA ASP A 100 4.14 15.58 4.55
C ASP A 100 4.98 14.96 3.42
N TYR A 101 5.41 15.77 2.46
CA TYR A 101 6.33 15.37 1.39
C TYR A 101 7.51 14.57 1.95
N PHE A 102 7.68 13.34 1.49
CA PHE A 102 8.77 12.44 1.90
C PHE A 102 8.90 12.28 3.42
N THR A 103 7.80 12.43 4.15
CA THR A 103 7.78 12.41 5.61
C THR A 103 6.68 11.51 6.12
N THR A 104 7.06 10.57 6.99
CA THR A 104 6.12 9.64 7.63
C THR A 104 6.17 9.77 9.15
N ALA A 105 5.27 9.08 9.82
CA ALA A 105 5.24 8.96 11.27
C ALA A 105 6.36 8.08 11.85
N VAL A 106 7.25 7.51 11.04
CA VAL A 106 8.41 6.70 11.48
C VAL A 106 9.46 7.63 12.08
N GLY A 107 9.78 7.42 13.35
CA GLY A 107 10.82 8.19 14.05
C GLY A 107 12.25 7.81 13.63
N PRO A 108 13.26 8.61 14.03
CA PRO A 108 14.65 8.40 13.64
C PRO A 108 15.25 7.08 14.13
N ASP A 109 14.75 6.54 15.26
CA ASP A 109 15.20 5.28 15.85
C ASP A 109 14.19 4.15 15.63
N GLU A 110 13.28 4.31 14.68
CA GLU A 110 12.22 3.35 14.38
C GLU A 110 12.38 2.77 12.98
N VAL A 111 11.78 1.61 12.77
CA VAL A 111 11.71 0.93 11.47
C VAL A 111 10.29 0.43 11.22
N LEU A 112 9.82 0.59 9.99
CA LEU A 112 8.60 -0.08 9.53
C LEU A 112 8.87 -1.58 9.41
N VAL A 113 8.10 -2.40 10.13
CA VAL A 113 8.22 -3.87 10.14
C VAL A 113 7.27 -4.53 9.15
N ALA A 114 6.02 -4.07 9.14
CA ALA A 114 4.98 -4.62 8.29
C ALA A 114 3.86 -3.60 8.02
N VAL A 115 3.06 -3.90 7.01
CA VAL A 115 1.81 -3.19 6.71
C VAL A 115 0.67 -4.19 6.81
N ARG A 116 -0.31 -3.92 7.66
CA ARG A 116 -1.56 -4.69 7.76
C ARG A 116 -2.57 -4.09 6.80
N VAL A 117 -3.06 -4.90 5.89
CA VAL A 117 -3.98 -4.47 4.84
C VAL A 117 -5.30 -5.20 4.99
N PRO A 118 -6.42 -4.51 5.24
CA PRO A 118 -7.75 -5.13 5.28
C PRO A 118 -8.10 -5.81 3.96
N LYS A 119 -8.74 -6.98 4.04
CA LYS A 119 -9.26 -7.68 2.86
C LYS A 119 -10.45 -6.93 2.28
N LEU A 120 -10.60 -7.00 0.96
CA LEU A 120 -11.68 -6.35 0.21
C LEU A 120 -12.83 -7.33 -0.14
N ASP A 121 -13.23 -8.18 0.80
CA ASP A 121 -14.30 -9.13 0.59
C ASP A 121 -15.61 -8.41 0.24
N GLY A 122 -16.15 -8.69 -0.95
CA GLY A 122 -17.38 -8.05 -1.44
C GLY A 122 -17.21 -6.62 -1.93
N TRP A 123 -15.99 -6.12 -2.10
CA TRP A 123 -15.70 -4.82 -2.72
C TRP A 123 -15.25 -5.00 -4.16
N GLY A 124 -15.74 -4.13 -5.06
CA GLY A 124 -15.10 -3.87 -6.35
C GLY A 124 -13.98 -2.84 -6.16
N SER A 125 -12.86 -2.99 -6.86
CA SER A 125 -11.74 -2.04 -6.72
C SER A 125 -10.98 -1.89 -8.02
N HIS A 126 -10.41 -0.71 -8.22
CA HIS A 126 -9.56 -0.40 -9.38
C HIS A 126 -8.55 0.69 -9.06
N TYR A 127 -7.39 0.62 -9.70
CA TYR A 127 -6.39 1.68 -9.73
C TYR A 127 -6.19 2.16 -11.16
N GLU A 128 -6.42 3.44 -11.40
CA GLU A 128 -6.15 4.08 -12.68
C GLU A 128 -4.97 5.03 -12.56
N LYS A 129 -4.00 4.91 -13.48
CA LYS A 129 -2.77 5.69 -13.48
C LYS A 129 -2.65 6.49 -14.77
N PHE A 130 -2.71 7.81 -14.68
CA PHE A 130 -2.39 8.68 -15.80
C PHE A 130 -0.90 9.04 -15.80
N HIS A 131 -0.21 8.70 -16.88
CA HIS A 131 1.23 8.90 -17.05
C HIS A 131 1.57 9.08 -18.53
N ARG A 132 2.71 9.70 -18.84
CA ARG A 132 3.09 9.99 -20.24
C ARG A 132 3.77 8.84 -20.95
N THR A 133 4.63 8.14 -20.23
CA THR A 133 5.48 7.06 -20.79
C THR A 133 5.40 5.84 -19.89
N ALA A 134 5.67 4.67 -20.43
CA ALA A 134 5.85 3.47 -19.64
C ALA A 134 6.87 3.73 -18.51
N GLN A 135 6.66 3.10 -17.34
CA GLN A 135 7.52 3.20 -16.15
C GLN A 135 7.54 4.57 -15.44
N ALA A 136 6.87 5.59 -15.99
CA ALA A 136 6.85 6.91 -15.38
C ALA A 136 6.07 6.93 -14.06
N TRP A 137 6.40 7.89 -13.21
CA TRP A 137 5.59 8.29 -12.08
C TRP A 137 4.21 8.76 -12.54
N ALA A 138 3.22 8.64 -11.69
CA ALA A 138 1.90 9.14 -11.98
C ALA A 138 1.90 10.68 -12.08
N ILE A 139 1.30 11.20 -13.15
CA ILE A 139 0.87 12.61 -13.18
C ILE A 139 -0.29 12.76 -12.20
N VAL A 140 -1.21 11.79 -12.24
CA VAL A 140 -2.26 11.59 -11.26
C VAL A 140 -2.63 10.10 -11.27
N GLY A 141 -2.95 9.55 -10.12
CA GLY A 141 -3.48 8.21 -9.98
C GLY A 141 -4.71 8.22 -9.07
N VAL A 142 -5.60 7.26 -9.26
CA VAL A 142 -6.81 7.11 -8.45
C VAL A 142 -6.92 5.67 -8.00
N ALA A 143 -6.85 5.44 -6.70
CA ALA A 143 -7.20 4.18 -6.06
C ALA A 143 -8.64 4.27 -5.58
N ALA A 144 -9.49 3.38 -6.07
CA ALA A 144 -10.90 3.35 -5.66
C ALA A 144 -11.32 1.94 -5.25
N ALA A 145 -12.09 1.85 -4.17
CA ALA A 145 -12.79 0.64 -3.75
C ALA A 145 -14.25 0.97 -3.41
N VAL A 146 -15.18 0.16 -3.90
CA VAL A 146 -16.62 0.40 -3.76
C VAL A 146 -17.32 -0.88 -3.32
N LYS A 147 -18.15 -0.76 -2.31
CA LYS A 147 -19.06 -1.83 -1.88
C LYS A 147 -20.48 -1.51 -2.32
N VAL A 148 -21.15 -2.50 -2.90
CA VAL A 148 -22.53 -2.36 -3.40
C VAL A 148 -23.41 -3.40 -2.71
N ASP A 149 -24.49 -2.94 -2.08
CA ASP A 149 -25.51 -3.77 -1.47
C ASP A 149 -26.88 -3.42 -2.08
N GLY A 150 -27.58 -4.43 -2.62
CA GLY A 150 -28.91 -4.24 -3.21
C GLY A 150 -28.96 -3.20 -4.35
N GLY A 151 -27.88 -3.06 -5.12
CA GLY A 151 -27.77 -2.09 -6.23
C GLY A 151 -27.44 -0.66 -5.79
N THR A 152 -27.16 -0.45 -4.49
CA THR A 152 -26.79 0.86 -3.94
C THR A 152 -25.37 0.81 -3.40
N ILE A 153 -24.59 1.89 -3.57
CA ILE A 153 -23.25 2.01 -2.97
C ILE A 153 -23.41 2.16 -1.47
N SER A 154 -22.97 1.14 -0.72
CA SER A 154 -22.96 1.11 0.75
C SER A 154 -21.65 1.54 1.36
N GLY A 155 -20.56 1.58 0.57
CA GLY A 155 -19.25 2.05 0.99
C GLY A 155 -18.40 2.45 -0.21
N ALA A 156 -17.60 3.50 -0.03
CA ALA A 156 -16.65 3.96 -1.04
C ALA A 156 -15.37 4.46 -0.34
N ARG A 157 -14.23 4.14 -0.93
CA ARG A 157 -12.90 4.61 -0.53
C ARG A 157 -12.19 5.11 -1.77
N VAL A 158 -11.66 6.32 -1.71
CA VAL A 158 -10.92 6.92 -2.83
C VAL A 158 -9.69 7.62 -2.27
N ALA A 159 -8.54 7.35 -2.87
CA ALA A 159 -7.31 8.10 -2.61
C ALA A 159 -6.67 8.50 -3.92
N LEU A 160 -5.97 9.63 -3.91
CA LEU A 160 -5.41 10.26 -5.10
C LEU A 160 -3.89 10.31 -5.01
N THR A 161 -3.21 9.88 -6.06
CA THR A 161 -1.76 10.00 -6.21
C THR A 161 -1.42 11.39 -6.75
N ASN A 162 -0.43 12.06 -6.16
CA ASN A 162 0.16 13.30 -6.65
C ASN A 162 -0.80 14.52 -6.69
N MET A 163 -1.78 14.55 -5.79
CA MET A 163 -2.75 15.65 -5.68
C MET A 163 -2.60 16.47 -4.39
N GLY A 164 -1.63 16.12 -3.56
CA GLY A 164 -1.32 16.79 -2.30
C GLY A 164 0.04 16.35 -1.77
N PRO A 165 0.43 16.82 -0.56
CA PRO A 165 1.67 16.40 0.08
C PRO A 165 1.64 14.94 0.57
N SER A 166 0.44 14.40 0.71
CA SER A 166 0.18 12.99 1.09
C SER A 166 -1.01 12.44 0.29
N PRO A 167 -1.13 11.12 0.19
CA PRO A 167 -2.26 10.46 -0.48
C PRO A 167 -3.61 10.73 0.18
#